data_6d5f3eb9f27127b4ff339690eccf4d6c
#
_entry.id   6d5f3eb9f27127b4ff339690eccf4d6c
#
_cell.length_a   1.000
_cell.length_b   1.000
_cell.length_c   1.000
_cell.angle_alpha   90.00
_cell.angle_beta   90.00
_cell.angle_gamma   90.00
#
_symmetry.space_group_name_H-M   'P 1'
#
loop_
_entity.id
_entity.type
_entity.pdbx_description
1 polymer ?
#
loop_
_entity_poly.entity_id
_entity_poly.type
_entity_poly.pdbx_seq_one_letter_code
_entity_poly.pdbx_strand_id
1 'polypeptide(L)'
;MKMKMKFYYLSLSALFIFLQSCDNEEQEQIETNVVEEIVEEEVDPFYAGINENSTLDDYWDLFVKDAIRSGKADPGFGRTINLFFGSEPDFASGVTADHAGRAYDICNDETVSFEIIESFWEDFSIVQRLYTFYHEAGHARYKYRHPYEASEVTSRPEEYPIMWLSMAAENSTFEEFIKDKNNFFKRNWENVRYFNCSED
;
A
#
# COMPACT_ATOMS: atom_id res chain seq x y z
N MET A 1 47.27 -13.33 -11.99
CA MET A 1 47.19 -13.20 -13.45
C MET A 1 46.12 -12.17 -13.75
N LYS A 2 46.48 -10.93 -14.14
CA LYS A 2 45.57 -9.81 -14.35
C LYS A 2 45.24 -9.75 -15.85
N MET A 3 43.99 -9.97 -16.20
CA MET A 3 43.50 -9.86 -17.56
C MET A 3 43.02 -8.43 -17.80
N LYS A 4 43.69 -7.69 -18.68
CA LYS A 4 43.33 -6.34 -19.09
C LYS A 4 42.40 -6.49 -20.33
N MET A 5 41.15 -6.04 -20.19
CA MET A 5 40.23 -5.92 -21.31
C MET A 5 40.40 -4.55 -21.97
N LYS A 6 40.75 -4.56 -23.26
CA LYS A 6 40.89 -3.36 -24.07
C LYS A 6 39.54 -3.08 -24.76
N PHE A 7 38.99 -1.91 -24.49
CA PHE A 7 37.85 -1.40 -25.23
C PHE A 7 38.32 -0.74 -26.52
N TYR A 8 37.81 -1.17 -27.67
CA TYR A 8 37.98 -0.51 -28.94
C TYR A 8 36.78 0.40 -29.19
N TYR A 9 37.04 1.71 -29.30
CA TYR A 9 36.08 2.67 -29.82
C TYR A 9 36.12 2.64 -31.33
N LEU A 10 35.00 2.29 -31.97
CA LEU A 10 34.79 2.51 -33.40
C LEU A 10 34.04 3.82 -33.59
N SER A 11 34.76 4.82 -34.12
CA SER A 11 34.20 6.09 -34.54
C SER A 11 33.66 5.94 -35.95
N LEU A 12 32.33 6.08 -36.11
CA LEU A 12 31.68 6.12 -37.40
C LEU A 12 31.31 7.57 -37.74
N SER A 13 32.13 8.22 -38.55
CA SER A 13 31.87 9.55 -39.07
C SER A 13 30.93 9.44 -40.27
N ALA A 14 29.68 9.89 -40.11
CA ALA A 14 28.76 10.06 -41.22
C ALA A 14 28.73 11.51 -41.67
N LEU A 15 29.21 11.70 -42.87
CA LEU A 15 29.25 12.99 -43.62
C LEU A 15 27.85 13.26 -44.15
N PHE A 16 27.15 14.28 -43.61
CA PHE A 16 25.89 14.75 -44.16
C PHE A 16 26.13 16.01 -45.03
N ILE A 17 25.81 15.86 -46.31
CA ILE A 17 25.83 16.90 -47.33
C ILE A 17 24.58 17.77 -47.15
N PHE A 18 24.82 19.08 -46.95
CA PHE A 18 23.76 20.09 -46.95
C PHE A 18 23.31 20.36 -48.39
N LEU A 19 22.03 20.14 -48.65
CA LEU A 19 21.31 20.76 -49.73
C LEU A 19 20.45 21.89 -49.15
N GLN A 20 20.81 23.11 -49.36
CA GLN A 20 19.99 24.28 -49.12
C GLN A 20 18.88 24.33 -50.17
N SER A 21 17.65 24.26 -49.73
CA SER A 21 16.50 24.76 -50.49
C SER A 21 15.81 25.81 -49.60
N CYS A 22 15.82 27.05 -50.10
CA CYS A 22 15.04 28.13 -49.50
C CYS A 22 13.59 27.96 -49.95
N ASP A 23 12.69 27.78 -48.98
CA ASP A 23 11.32 28.23 -49.13
C ASP A 23 10.88 28.77 -47.76
N ASN A 24 10.54 30.07 -47.76
CA ASN A 24 9.93 30.77 -46.63
C ASN A 24 8.46 30.34 -46.54
N GLU A 25 8.15 29.45 -45.60
CA GLU A 25 6.81 29.36 -45.04
C GLU A 25 6.93 29.68 -43.55
N GLU A 26 6.29 30.79 -43.16
CA GLU A 26 6.04 31.14 -41.77
C GLU A 26 5.20 29.99 -41.14
N GLN A 27 5.87 29.07 -40.47
CA GLN A 27 5.18 28.13 -39.55
C GLN A 27 4.89 28.90 -38.28
N GLU A 28 3.67 29.34 -38.18
CA GLU A 28 3.02 29.73 -36.94
C GLU A 28 3.12 28.55 -35.96
N GLN A 29 4.06 28.64 -35.02
CA GLN A 29 4.15 27.67 -33.91
C GLN A 29 2.91 27.84 -33.02
N ILE A 30 1.92 27.03 -33.27
CA ILE A 30 0.81 26.84 -32.31
C ILE A 30 1.42 26.12 -31.13
N GLU A 31 1.86 26.88 -30.11
CA GLU A 31 2.07 26.34 -28.80
C GLU A 31 0.72 25.81 -28.28
N THR A 32 0.46 24.55 -28.54
CA THR A 32 -0.60 23.81 -27.80
C THR A 32 -0.16 23.72 -26.36
N ASN A 33 -0.59 24.69 -25.55
CA ASN A 33 -0.61 24.56 -24.12
C ASN A 33 -1.53 23.38 -23.81
N VAL A 34 -0.94 22.19 -23.68
CA VAL A 34 -1.60 21.05 -23.06
C VAL A 34 -1.71 21.42 -21.59
N VAL A 35 -2.83 22.03 -21.23
CA VAL A 35 -3.23 22.10 -19.83
C VAL A 35 -3.52 20.65 -19.46
N GLU A 36 -2.58 20.02 -18.76
CA GLU A 36 -2.87 18.77 -18.05
C GLU A 36 -4.01 19.10 -17.11
N GLU A 37 -5.21 18.68 -17.49
CA GLU A 37 -6.39 18.71 -16.63
C GLU A 37 -6.05 17.78 -15.45
N ILE A 38 -5.70 18.37 -14.31
CA ILE A 38 -5.53 17.64 -13.07
C ILE A 38 -6.93 17.12 -12.73
N VAL A 39 -7.21 15.88 -13.12
CA VAL A 39 -8.42 15.16 -12.68
C VAL A 39 -8.22 14.93 -11.19
N GLU A 40 -8.82 15.78 -10.37
CA GLU A 40 -8.94 15.50 -8.93
C GLU A 40 -9.69 14.18 -8.81
N GLU A 41 -9.03 13.17 -8.27
CA GLU A 41 -9.63 11.87 -7.98
C GLU A 41 -10.80 12.09 -7.01
N GLU A 42 -12.03 11.79 -7.43
CA GLU A 42 -13.22 11.95 -6.60
C GLU A 42 -13.19 10.90 -5.48
N VAL A 43 -12.67 11.28 -4.32
CA VAL A 43 -12.62 10.43 -3.13
C VAL A 43 -14.05 10.07 -2.70
N ASP A 44 -14.36 8.78 -2.53
CA ASP A 44 -15.64 8.33 -1.98
C ASP A 44 -15.96 9.14 -0.70
N PRO A 45 -17.08 9.88 -0.64
CA PRO A 45 -17.44 10.72 0.51
C PRO A 45 -17.40 10.00 1.86
N PHE A 46 -17.46 8.68 1.85
CA PHE A 46 -17.31 7.84 3.04
C PHE A 46 -15.94 8.01 3.71
N TYR A 47 -14.89 8.24 2.93
CA TYR A 47 -13.53 8.42 3.43
C TYR A 47 -13.11 9.89 3.58
N ALA A 48 -13.98 10.83 3.19
CA ALA A 48 -13.66 12.27 3.23
C ALA A 48 -13.36 12.82 4.63
N GLY A 49 -13.74 12.08 5.70
CA GLY A 49 -13.41 12.43 7.08
C GLY A 49 -11.98 12.08 7.50
N ILE A 50 -11.29 11.21 6.74
CA ILE A 50 -9.93 10.78 7.05
C ILE A 50 -8.92 11.71 6.36
N ASN A 51 -7.99 12.21 7.11
CA ASN A 51 -6.96 13.14 6.66
C ASN A 51 -5.64 12.90 7.42
N GLU A 52 -4.63 13.69 7.14
CA GLU A 52 -3.29 13.55 7.71
C GLU A 52 -3.24 13.67 9.24
N ASN A 53 -4.21 14.37 9.84
CA ASN A 53 -4.32 14.57 11.29
C ASN A 53 -5.21 13.53 11.98
N SER A 54 -5.76 12.57 11.25
CA SER A 54 -6.61 11.53 11.81
C SER A 54 -5.82 10.60 12.71
N THR A 55 -6.40 10.28 13.87
CA THR A 55 -5.83 9.38 14.88
C THR A 55 -6.06 7.92 14.53
N LEU A 56 -5.39 6.99 15.21
CA LEU A 56 -5.64 5.56 15.07
C LEU A 56 -7.10 5.21 15.42
N ASP A 57 -7.70 5.90 16.38
CA ASP A 57 -9.12 5.71 16.74
C ASP A 57 -10.05 6.12 15.60
N ASP A 58 -9.74 7.21 14.86
CA ASP A 58 -10.51 7.61 13.67
C ASP A 58 -10.46 6.53 12.58
N TYR A 59 -9.29 5.92 12.37
CA TYR A 59 -9.14 4.81 11.43
C TYR A 59 -9.88 3.54 11.90
N TRP A 60 -9.90 3.28 13.21
CA TRP A 60 -10.68 2.19 13.78
C TRP A 60 -12.18 2.42 13.57
N ASP A 61 -12.67 3.59 13.87
CA ASP A 61 -14.07 3.96 13.68
C ASP A 61 -14.49 3.84 12.21
N LEU A 62 -13.62 4.26 11.29
CA LEU A 62 -13.83 4.09 9.86
C LEU A 62 -13.90 2.61 9.48
N PHE A 63 -12.94 1.80 9.95
CA PHE A 63 -12.89 0.36 9.69
C PHE A 63 -14.17 -0.35 10.17
N VAL A 64 -14.64 -0.02 11.38
CA VAL A 64 -15.89 -0.56 11.94
C VAL A 64 -17.09 -0.20 11.06
N LYS A 65 -17.22 1.07 10.70
CA LYS A 65 -18.31 1.56 9.83
C LYS A 65 -18.29 0.86 8.46
N ASP A 66 -17.09 0.70 7.87
CA ASP A 66 -16.95 0.04 6.58
C ASP A 66 -17.20 -1.47 6.64
N ALA A 67 -16.80 -2.13 7.73
CA ALA A 67 -17.15 -3.52 7.99
C ALA A 67 -18.67 -3.72 8.05
N ILE A 68 -19.37 -2.89 8.80
CA ILE A 68 -20.84 -2.92 8.92
C ILE A 68 -21.48 -2.65 7.55
N ARG A 69 -21.06 -1.62 6.83
CA ARG A 69 -21.50 -1.31 5.47
C ARG A 69 -21.31 -2.49 4.51
N SER A 70 -20.24 -3.26 4.73
CA SER A 70 -19.92 -4.46 3.95
C SER A 70 -20.66 -5.73 4.44
N GLY A 71 -21.63 -5.58 5.33
CA GLY A 71 -22.46 -6.69 5.84
C GLY A 71 -21.76 -7.55 6.88
N LYS A 72 -20.69 -7.04 7.52
CA LYS A 72 -20.05 -7.72 8.65
C LYS A 72 -20.67 -7.27 9.96
N ALA A 73 -20.61 -8.15 10.98
CA ALA A 73 -20.91 -7.73 12.33
C ALA A 73 -19.88 -6.68 12.79
N ASP A 74 -20.30 -5.82 13.73
CA ASP A 74 -19.40 -4.84 14.35
C ASP A 74 -18.15 -5.55 14.90
N PRO A 75 -16.98 -5.30 14.35
CA PRO A 75 -15.76 -5.99 14.77
C PRO A 75 -15.26 -5.57 16.15
N GLY A 76 -15.70 -4.43 16.67
CA GLY A 76 -15.30 -3.91 17.98
C GLY A 76 -16.28 -4.19 19.10
N PHE A 77 -17.49 -4.68 18.80
CA PHE A 77 -18.56 -4.82 19.81
C PHE A 77 -18.14 -5.72 20.99
N GLY A 78 -18.22 -5.15 22.19
CA GLY A 78 -17.93 -5.87 23.45
C GLY A 78 -16.45 -6.19 23.67
N ARG A 79 -15.53 -5.61 22.91
CA ARG A 79 -14.09 -5.87 22.99
C ARG A 79 -13.33 -4.68 23.54
N THR A 80 -12.22 -4.97 24.19
CA THR A 80 -11.19 -3.98 24.51
C THR A 80 -10.36 -3.73 23.26
N ILE A 81 -10.19 -2.46 22.89
CA ILE A 81 -9.43 -2.04 21.72
C ILE A 81 -8.18 -1.32 22.20
N ASN A 82 -7.02 -1.85 21.84
CA ASN A 82 -5.71 -1.30 22.16
C ASN A 82 -4.99 -0.96 20.85
N LEU A 83 -4.98 0.32 20.51
CA LEU A 83 -4.29 0.85 19.34
C LEU A 83 -3.19 1.76 19.84
N PHE A 84 -1.98 1.58 19.37
CA PHE A 84 -0.86 2.40 19.81
C PHE A 84 0.21 2.54 18.74
N PHE A 85 0.95 3.64 18.83
CA PHE A 85 2.16 3.83 18.05
C PHE A 85 3.32 3.16 18.76
N GLY A 86 4.01 2.30 18.04
CA GLY A 86 5.28 1.73 18.47
C GLY A 86 6.44 2.62 18.10
N SER A 87 7.50 2.54 18.89
CA SER A 87 8.79 3.12 18.54
C SER A 87 9.45 2.36 17.39
N GLU A 88 10.46 3.00 16.76
CA GLU A 88 11.33 2.37 15.77
C GLU A 88 11.68 0.93 16.15
N PRO A 89 11.69 0.03 15.16
CA PRO A 89 11.98 -1.38 15.41
C PRO A 89 13.35 -1.49 16.10
N ASP A 90 13.37 -2.11 17.26
CA ASP A 90 14.64 -2.48 17.91
C ASP A 90 15.25 -3.65 17.14
N PHE A 91 16.19 -3.36 16.26
CA PHE A 91 16.92 -4.36 15.47
C PHE A 91 17.62 -5.41 16.35
N ALA A 92 17.89 -5.09 17.63
CA ALA A 92 18.47 -6.04 18.57
C ALA A 92 17.44 -7.14 18.98
N SER A 93 16.13 -6.87 18.89
CA SER A 93 15.07 -7.84 19.17
C SER A 93 14.70 -8.71 17.98
N GLY A 94 15.35 -8.53 16.82
CA GLY A 94 15.05 -9.26 15.58
C GLY A 94 13.80 -8.76 14.85
N VAL A 95 13.22 -7.62 15.26
CA VAL A 95 12.19 -6.92 14.51
C VAL A 95 12.90 -6.20 13.36
N THR A 96 12.58 -6.60 12.14
CA THR A 96 13.12 -5.98 10.94
C THR A 96 12.38 -4.70 10.62
N ALA A 97 13.04 -3.73 9.95
CA ALA A 97 12.45 -2.47 9.50
C ALA A 97 11.29 -2.63 8.50
N ASP A 98 10.91 -3.85 8.17
CA ASP A 98 9.97 -4.18 7.11
C ASP A 98 8.50 -4.26 7.58
N HIS A 99 8.25 -4.01 8.87
CA HIS A 99 6.90 -4.08 9.43
C HIS A 99 6.39 -2.68 9.77
N ALA A 100 5.41 -2.20 9.00
CA ALA A 100 4.74 -0.92 9.28
C ALA A 100 3.72 -1.04 10.43
N GLY A 101 3.31 -2.26 10.78
CA GLY A 101 2.40 -2.58 11.87
C GLY A 101 2.56 -4.00 12.35
N ARG A 102 1.90 -4.31 13.48
CA ARG A 102 1.87 -5.65 14.08
C ARG A 102 0.60 -5.87 14.86
N ALA A 103 -0.12 -6.96 14.57
CA ALA A 103 -1.24 -7.40 15.38
C ALA A 103 -0.78 -8.28 16.56
N TYR A 104 -1.41 -8.10 17.71
CA TYR A 104 -1.16 -8.86 18.95
C TYR A 104 -2.41 -9.61 19.38
N ASP A 105 -2.21 -10.66 20.18
CA ASP A 105 -3.28 -11.43 20.78
C ASP A 105 -4.34 -11.88 19.76
N ILE A 106 -3.89 -12.31 18.59
CA ILE A 106 -4.76 -12.59 17.43
C ILE A 106 -5.86 -13.60 17.79
N CYS A 107 -5.56 -14.54 18.68
CA CYS A 107 -6.50 -15.55 19.12
C CYS A 107 -7.36 -15.14 20.33
N ASN A 108 -7.13 -13.95 20.87
CA ASN A 108 -7.93 -13.42 21.97
C ASN A 108 -9.27 -12.88 21.44
N ASP A 109 -10.38 -13.37 22.00
CA ASP A 109 -11.71 -12.95 21.60
C ASP A 109 -12.25 -11.74 22.40
N GLU A 110 -11.54 -11.30 23.44
CA GLU A 110 -11.91 -10.17 24.29
C GLU A 110 -11.21 -8.87 23.90
N THR A 111 -10.11 -8.96 23.13
CA THR A 111 -9.26 -7.82 22.81
C THR A 111 -8.98 -7.73 21.32
N VAL A 112 -8.87 -6.51 20.83
CA VAL A 112 -8.29 -6.17 19.53
C VAL A 112 -7.08 -5.29 19.82
N SER A 113 -5.89 -5.75 19.47
CA SER A 113 -4.65 -5.03 19.75
C SER A 113 -3.75 -5.01 18.52
N PHE A 114 -3.28 -3.84 18.12
CA PHE A 114 -2.19 -3.74 17.17
C PHE A 114 -1.40 -2.44 17.31
N GLU A 115 -0.18 -2.54 16.95
CA GLU A 115 0.83 -1.50 16.93
C GLU A 115 1.01 -0.99 15.49
N ILE A 116 1.12 0.30 15.34
CA ILE A 116 1.57 0.94 14.10
C ILE A 116 2.92 1.60 14.38
N ILE A 117 3.88 1.43 13.51
CA ILE A 117 5.20 2.07 13.66
C ILE A 117 5.08 3.53 13.23
N GLU A 118 5.35 4.44 14.19
CA GLU A 118 5.09 5.87 14.05
C GLU A 118 5.82 6.50 12.86
N SER A 119 7.11 6.18 12.67
CA SER A 119 7.91 6.72 11.57
C SER A 119 7.37 6.35 10.19
N PHE A 120 6.89 5.12 10.01
CA PHE A 120 6.23 4.74 8.75
C PHE A 120 4.90 5.47 8.58
N TRP A 121 4.13 5.60 9.67
CA TRP A 121 2.84 6.26 9.62
C TRP A 121 2.95 7.73 9.22
N GLU A 122 3.94 8.44 9.73
CA GLU A 122 4.18 9.84 9.39
C GLU A 122 4.50 10.05 7.92
N ASP A 123 5.29 9.14 7.33
CA ASP A 123 5.71 9.19 5.93
C ASP A 123 4.63 8.66 4.95
N PHE A 124 3.62 7.94 5.45
CA PHE A 124 2.62 7.31 4.60
C PHE A 124 1.58 8.29 4.08
N SER A 125 1.22 8.14 2.81
CA SER A 125 -0.01 8.71 2.27
C SER A 125 -1.24 8.15 3.00
N ILE A 126 -2.37 8.86 2.93
CA ILE A 126 -3.64 8.40 3.52
C ILE A 126 -4.02 7.00 3.01
N VAL A 127 -3.80 6.73 1.74
CA VAL A 127 -4.09 5.42 1.14
C VAL A 127 -3.20 4.33 1.74
N GLN A 128 -1.90 4.58 1.90
CA GLN A 128 -1.00 3.62 2.56
C GLN A 128 -1.37 3.38 4.02
N ARG A 129 -1.79 4.43 4.76
CA ARG A 129 -2.31 4.31 6.12
C ARG A 129 -3.56 3.42 6.17
N LEU A 130 -4.49 3.60 5.23
CA LEU A 130 -5.69 2.75 5.11
C LEU A 130 -5.33 1.29 4.86
N TYR A 131 -4.43 1.00 3.91
CA TYR A 131 -3.97 -0.36 3.65
C TYR A 131 -3.35 -0.99 4.88
N THR A 132 -2.42 -0.30 5.54
CA THR A 132 -1.74 -0.78 6.75
C THR A 132 -2.75 -1.04 7.87
N PHE A 133 -3.65 -0.10 8.13
CA PHE A 133 -4.62 -0.23 9.20
C PHE A 133 -5.58 -1.40 8.98
N TYR A 134 -6.11 -1.55 7.75
CA TYR A 134 -7.01 -2.66 7.41
C TYR A 134 -6.30 -4.01 7.41
N HIS A 135 -5.02 -4.04 7.09
CA HIS A 135 -4.17 -5.22 7.18
C HIS A 135 -4.07 -5.72 8.62
N GLU A 136 -3.65 -4.85 9.55
CA GLU A 136 -3.53 -5.20 10.97
C GLU A 136 -4.87 -5.56 11.59
N ALA A 137 -5.93 -4.82 11.25
CA ALA A 137 -7.29 -5.15 11.67
C ALA A 137 -7.75 -6.52 11.11
N GLY A 138 -7.29 -6.90 9.93
CA GLY A 138 -7.50 -8.22 9.35
C GLY A 138 -6.91 -9.34 10.19
N HIS A 139 -5.68 -9.18 10.65
CA HIS A 139 -5.04 -10.11 11.57
C HIS A 139 -5.77 -10.14 12.93
N ALA A 140 -5.88 -8.99 13.56
CA ALA A 140 -6.39 -8.88 14.91
C ALA A 140 -7.87 -9.28 15.03
N ARG A 141 -8.69 -8.90 14.05
CA ARG A 141 -10.15 -9.08 14.16
C ARG A 141 -10.70 -10.29 13.41
N TYR A 142 -10.19 -10.52 12.20
CA TYR A 142 -10.70 -11.60 11.35
C TYR A 142 -9.80 -12.83 11.37
N LYS A 143 -8.70 -12.80 12.10
CA LYS A 143 -7.73 -13.90 12.20
C LYS A 143 -7.15 -14.30 10.83
N TYR A 144 -7.11 -13.35 9.87
CA TYR A 144 -6.51 -13.59 8.58
C TYR A 144 -4.99 -13.74 8.72
N ARG A 145 -4.41 -14.62 7.93
CA ARG A 145 -2.97 -14.72 7.71
C ARG A 145 -2.64 -14.15 6.33
N HIS A 146 -1.37 -13.88 6.11
CA HIS A 146 -0.88 -13.59 4.78
C HIS A 146 -1.19 -14.78 3.85
N PRO A 147 -1.54 -14.53 2.58
CA PRO A 147 -1.86 -15.59 1.61
C PRO A 147 -0.65 -16.49 1.33
N TYR A 148 0.57 -15.95 1.47
CA TYR A 148 1.82 -16.65 1.25
C TYR A 148 2.81 -16.36 2.37
N GLU A 149 3.74 -17.27 2.62
CA GLU A 149 4.91 -17.01 3.47
C GLU A 149 5.95 -16.18 2.68
N ALA A 150 6.77 -15.40 3.39
CA ALA A 150 7.77 -14.55 2.74
C ALA A 150 8.71 -15.31 1.78
N SER A 151 9.01 -16.59 2.10
CA SER A 151 9.83 -17.45 1.26
C SER A 151 9.14 -17.96 -0.02
N GLU A 152 7.81 -17.86 -0.10
CA GLU A 152 7.02 -18.31 -1.24
C GLU A 152 6.83 -17.20 -2.28
N VAL A 153 7.10 -15.95 -1.90
CA VAL A 153 6.86 -14.78 -2.74
C VAL A 153 8.05 -14.54 -3.66
N THR A 154 7.81 -14.69 -4.95
CA THR A 154 8.83 -14.41 -5.99
C THR A 154 8.58 -13.10 -6.74
N SER A 155 7.36 -12.59 -6.70
CA SER A 155 6.96 -11.32 -7.32
C SER A 155 5.67 -10.79 -6.68
N ARG A 156 5.47 -9.47 -6.74
CA ARG A 156 4.21 -8.85 -6.34
C ARG A 156 3.11 -9.26 -7.33
N PRO A 157 1.92 -9.70 -6.88
CA PRO A 157 0.80 -10.01 -7.77
C PRO A 157 0.26 -8.74 -8.45
N GLU A 158 -0.39 -8.90 -9.60
CA GLU A 158 -1.09 -7.79 -10.27
C GLU A 158 -2.24 -7.24 -9.42
N GLU A 159 -2.93 -8.14 -8.71
CA GLU A 159 -3.94 -7.74 -7.72
C GLU A 159 -3.32 -7.83 -6.32
N TYR A 160 -3.34 -6.71 -5.63
CA TYR A 160 -2.73 -6.56 -4.32
C TYR A 160 -3.78 -6.72 -3.22
N PRO A 161 -3.93 -7.90 -2.62
CA PRO A 161 -4.86 -8.04 -1.52
C PRO A 161 -4.35 -7.28 -0.28
N ILE A 162 -5.27 -6.69 0.50
CA ILE A 162 -4.92 -6.00 1.75
C ILE A 162 -4.07 -6.90 2.67
N MET A 163 -4.36 -8.21 2.68
CA MET A 163 -3.59 -9.18 3.48
C MET A 163 -2.23 -9.58 2.89
N TRP A 164 -1.73 -8.84 1.90
CA TRP A 164 -0.39 -9.08 1.37
C TRP A 164 0.69 -8.74 2.39
N LEU A 165 1.81 -9.45 2.37
CA LEU A 165 2.86 -9.33 3.39
C LEU A 165 3.79 -8.11 3.25
N SER A 166 3.59 -7.26 2.25
CA SER A 166 4.34 -6.02 2.12
C SER A 166 3.40 -4.82 2.02
N MET A 167 3.92 -3.64 2.33
CA MET A 167 3.17 -2.39 2.30
C MET A 167 2.62 -2.07 0.91
N ALA A 168 1.52 -1.34 0.85
CA ALA A 168 1.01 -0.77 -0.37
C ALA A 168 2.05 0.14 -1.04
N ALA A 169 2.02 0.24 -2.36
CA ALA A 169 2.93 1.11 -3.08
C ALA A 169 2.63 2.59 -2.75
N GLU A 170 3.66 3.43 -2.80
CA GLU A 170 3.53 4.86 -2.54
C GLU A 170 2.51 5.55 -3.46
N ASN A 171 2.38 5.07 -4.68
CA ASN A 171 1.44 5.56 -5.68
C ASN A 171 0.10 4.81 -5.72
N SER A 172 -0.23 4.04 -4.68
CA SER A 172 -1.55 3.40 -4.58
C SER A 172 -2.66 4.44 -4.47
N THR A 173 -3.74 4.20 -5.20
CA THR A 173 -4.88 5.13 -5.30
C THR A 173 -6.03 4.73 -4.38
N PHE A 174 -6.97 5.65 -4.14
CA PHE A 174 -8.21 5.35 -3.42
C PHE A 174 -9.07 4.33 -4.18
N GLU A 175 -9.10 4.38 -5.50
CA GLU A 175 -9.86 3.42 -6.31
C GLU A 175 -9.36 2.00 -6.11
N GLU A 176 -8.03 1.81 -6.13
CA GLU A 176 -7.39 0.52 -5.82
C GLU A 176 -7.73 0.05 -4.41
N PHE A 177 -7.59 0.93 -3.42
CA PHE A 177 -7.94 0.59 -2.04
C PHE A 177 -9.41 0.16 -1.91
N ILE A 178 -10.36 0.87 -2.52
CA ILE A 178 -11.79 0.52 -2.47
C ILE A 178 -12.06 -0.84 -3.10
N LYS A 179 -11.42 -1.13 -4.23
CA LYS A 179 -11.49 -2.45 -4.86
C LYS A 179 -10.99 -3.54 -3.91
N ASP A 180 -9.80 -3.34 -3.35
CA ASP A 180 -9.12 -4.34 -2.52
C ASP A 180 -9.81 -4.53 -1.18
N LYS A 181 -10.32 -3.48 -0.54
CA LYS A 181 -11.09 -3.61 0.70
C LYS A 181 -12.44 -4.30 0.47
N ASN A 182 -13.07 -4.13 -0.69
CA ASN A 182 -14.27 -4.90 -1.04
C ASN A 182 -13.95 -6.39 -1.17
N ASN A 183 -12.82 -6.74 -1.77
CA ASN A 183 -12.32 -8.11 -1.82
C ASN A 183 -11.98 -8.63 -0.42
N PHE A 184 -11.34 -7.82 0.43
CA PHE A 184 -11.02 -8.13 1.81
C PHE A 184 -12.27 -8.51 2.62
N PHE A 185 -13.32 -7.71 2.60
CA PHE A 185 -14.55 -8.03 3.33
C PHE A 185 -15.30 -9.21 2.73
N LYS A 186 -15.25 -9.42 1.44
CA LYS A 186 -15.84 -10.59 0.76
C LYS A 186 -15.00 -11.85 0.87
N ARG A 187 -13.76 -11.75 1.35
CA ARG A 187 -12.75 -12.83 1.36
C ARG A 187 -12.47 -13.32 -0.06
N ASN A 188 -12.40 -12.41 -1.00
CA ASN A 188 -12.24 -12.72 -2.42
C ASN A 188 -10.81 -12.37 -2.88
N TRP A 189 -9.84 -13.14 -2.41
CA TRP A 189 -8.46 -13.14 -2.91
C TRP A 189 -7.92 -14.55 -2.93
N GLU A 190 -6.84 -14.75 -3.64
CA GLU A 190 -6.20 -16.06 -3.75
C GLU A 190 -5.62 -16.49 -2.39
N ASN A 191 -5.74 -17.78 -2.07
CA ASN A 191 -5.13 -18.42 -0.91
C ASN A 191 -5.51 -17.77 0.44
N VAL A 192 -6.81 -17.56 0.68
CA VAL A 192 -7.30 -17.06 1.98
C VAL A 192 -6.92 -18.02 3.11
N ARG A 193 -6.16 -17.54 4.10
CA ARG A 193 -5.65 -18.33 5.24
C ARG A 193 -6.07 -17.70 6.56
N TYR A 194 -6.11 -18.50 7.62
CA TYR A 194 -6.48 -18.07 8.97
C TYR A 194 -5.48 -18.57 9.99
N PHE A 195 -5.35 -17.83 11.10
CA PHE A 195 -4.70 -18.36 12.30
C PHE A 195 -5.53 -19.49 12.89
N ASN A 196 -4.87 -20.57 13.28
CA ASN A 196 -5.51 -21.67 14.00
C ASN A 196 -5.47 -21.37 15.50
N CYS A 197 -6.59 -20.92 16.05
CA CYS A 197 -6.70 -20.56 17.48
C CYS A 197 -7.22 -21.69 18.37
N SER A 198 -7.25 -22.91 17.89
CA SER A 198 -7.71 -24.07 18.66
C SER A 198 -6.59 -24.87 19.33
N GLU A 199 -5.32 -24.49 19.13
CA GLU A 199 -4.14 -25.24 19.57
C GLU A 199 -3.33 -24.53 20.67
N ASP A 200 -3.84 -23.42 21.25
CA ASP A 200 -3.19 -22.68 22.35
C ASP A 200 -3.84 -23.00 23.72
#